data_2b719c3d1230e8a8b2283007b3b12e3b
#
_entry.id   2b719c3d1230e8a8b2283007b3b12e3b
#
_cell.length_a   1.000
_cell.length_b   1.000
_cell.length_c   1.000
_cell.angle_alpha   90.00
_cell.angle_beta   90.00
_cell.angle_gamma   90.00
#
_symmetry.space_group_name_H-M   'P 1'
#
loop_
_entity.id
_entity.type
_entity.pdbx_description
1 polymer ?
#
loop_
_entity_poly.entity_id
_entity_poly.type
_entity_poly.pdbx_seq_one_letter_code
_entity_poly.pdbx_strand_id
1 'polypeptide(L)'
;MTDRYRNKYFSILGDSISTLAGYNPPECGVFYDWQNKRLADILAPEDTWWGKVLEELGGKLLVNHSWAGSTVCKLPGCEIESYGCSDARTGALSLDGQKPDVVMVAMGLNDHGWRMPLSTEGADLTSFPVAYAAMLEKIRRNYPEAEIWCLTFPHIPYAAERAAGYHEAIYACAEKAGCRIVDIYRADIVDTLDDLHPTRRGMQTIAGLVLEAVAKK
;
A
#
# COMPACT_ATOMS: atom_id res chain seq x y z
N MET A 1 19.13 14.84 -2.85
CA MET A 1 17.67 14.58 -2.84
C MET A 1 17.21 13.72 -1.65
N THR A 2 18.05 12.91 -1.08
CA THR A 2 17.76 12.03 0.07
C THR A 2 17.55 12.76 1.40
N ASP A 3 18.06 13.96 1.58
CA ASP A 3 17.97 14.69 2.88
C ASP A 3 16.55 15.10 3.30
N ARG A 4 15.60 15.26 2.36
CA ARG A 4 14.22 15.66 2.68
C ARG A 4 13.50 14.63 3.59
N TYR A 5 13.79 13.35 3.41
CA TYR A 5 13.14 12.26 4.11
C TYR A 5 14.00 11.65 5.23
N ARG A 6 15.23 12.13 5.39
CA ARG A 6 16.13 11.67 6.44
C ARG A 6 15.51 11.89 7.84
N ASN A 7 15.50 10.81 8.62
CA ASN A 7 14.88 10.76 9.95
C ASN A 7 13.36 10.99 9.99
N LYS A 8 12.66 11.03 8.83
CA LYS A 8 11.21 11.13 8.77
C LYS A 8 10.55 9.80 9.12
N TYR A 9 9.38 9.87 9.73
CA TYR A 9 8.57 8.70 10.10
C TYR A 9 7.61 8.34 8.99
N PHE A 10 7.65 7.08 8.57
CA PHE A 10 6.82 6.51 7.53
C PHE A 10 5.85 5.49 8.11
N SER A 11 4.58 5.59 7.75
CA SER A 11 3.60 4.53 8.00
C SER A 11 3.07 3.97 6.70
N ILE A 12 2.69 2.70 6.72
CA ILE A 12 2.22 1.97 5.55
C ILE A 12 0.79 1.51 5.79
N LEU A 13 -0.10 1.79 4.87
CA LEU A 13 -1.41 1.18 4.74
C LEU A 13 -1.40 0.31 3.48
N GLY A 14 -1.31 -1.01 3.67
CA GLY A 14 -1.05 -1.93 2.56
C GLY A 14 -1.82 -3.25 2.64
N ASP A 15 -1.56 -4.08 1.64
CA ASP A 15 -2.05 -5.46 1.54
C ASP A 15 -0.92 -6.49 1.77
N SER A 16 -1.10 -7.73 1.27
CA SER A 16 -0.14 -8.84 1.44
C SER A 16 1.27 -8.52 0.94
N ILE A 17 1.41 -7.72 -0.12
CA ILE A 17 2.71 -7.38 -0.72
C ILE A 17 3.59 -6.54 0.23
N SER A 18 2.97 -5.86 1.19
CA SER A 18 3.66 -5.00 2.15
C SER A 18 3.82 -5.63 3.54
N THR A 19 3.29 -6.84 3.76
CA THR A 19 3.40 -7.52 5.07
C THR A 19 4.78 -8.13 5.30
N LEU A 20 5.17 -8.21 6.57
CA LEU A 20 6.35 -8.96 7.02
C LEU A 20 6.14 -9.39 8.48
N ALA A 21 6.32 -10.66 8.79
CA ALA A 21 6.16 -11.18 10.15
C ALA A 21 7.00 -10.39 11.17
N GLY A 22 6.36 -10.02 12.28
CA GLY A 22 6.97 -9.21 13.34
C GLY A 22 6.94 -7.69 13.12
N TYR A 23 6.44 -7.21 11.97
CA TYR A 23 6.35 -5.78 11.63
C TYR A 23 4.92 -5.28 11.42
N ASN A 24 3.94 -6.18 11.47
CA ASN A 24 2.52 -5.87 11.37
C ASN A 24 1.84 -6.03 12.74
N PRO A 25 0.74 -5.31 13.01
CA PRO A 25 -0.08 -5.58 14.19
C PRO A 25 -0.50 -7.05 14.26
N PRO A 26 -0.58 -7.64 15.48
CA PRO A 26 -0.81 -9.08 15.65
C PRO A 26 -2.15 -9.58 15.10
N GLU A 27 -3.15 -8.71 14.96
CA GLU A 27 -4.45 -9.00 14.35
C GLU A 27 -4.40 -9.06 12.82
N CYS A 28 -3.38 -8.47 12.21
CA CYS A 28 -3.25 -8.43 10.76
C CYS A 28 -2.74 -9.76 10.19
N GLY A 29 -3.42 -10.29 9.17
CA GLY A 29 -2.89 -11.40 8.39
C GLY A 29 -1.57 -11.03 7.71
N VAL A 30 -0.59 -11.91 7.76
CA VAL A 30 0.75 -11.71 7.18
C VAL A 30 1.00 -12.75 6.09
N PHE A 31 1.53 -12.33 4.96
CA PHE A 31 1.93 -13.23 3.87
C PHE A 31 3.41 -13.61 3.97
N TYR A 32 4.32 -12.63 4.08
CA TYR A 32 5.76 -12.89 4.20
C TYR A 32 6.10 -13.24 5.65
N ASP A 33 6.04 -14.55 5.94
CA ASP A 33 6.36 -15.12 7.25
C ASP A 33 7.55 -16.07 7.12
N TRP A 34 8.61 -15.82 7.88
CA TRP A 34 9.82 -16.62 7.92
C TRP A 34 9.57 -18.09 8.34
N GLN A 35 8.45 -18.38 8.98
CA GLN A 35 8.03 -19.75 9.29
C GLN A 35 7.53 -20.49 8.04
N ASN A 36 7.14 -19.76 7.00
CA ASN A 36 6.74 -20.34 5.73
C ASN A 36 7.96 -20.59 4.84
N LYS A 37 8.48 -21.83 4.85
CA LYS A 37 9.66 -22.22 4.07
C LYS A 37 9.60 -21.95 2.56
N ARG A 38 8.39 -21.72 2.00
CA ARG A 38 8.22 -21.37 0.59
C ARG A 38 8.56 -19.92 0.31
N LEU A 39 8.65 -19.09 1.35
CA LEU A 39 8.87 -17.65 1.26
C LEU A 39 10.24 -17.26 1.84
N ALA A 40 11.20 -18.18 1.79
CA ALA A 40 12.51 -18.07 2.45
C ALA A 40 13.37 -16.87 1.99
N ASP A 41 12.96 -16.14 0.95
CA ASP A 41 13.74 -15.04 0.41
C ASP A 41 13.43 -13.67 1.02
N ILE A 42 12.30 -13.53 1.73
CA ILE A 42 11.87 -12.27 2.35
C ILE A 42 11.78 -12.50 3.86
N LEU A 43 12.87 -12.20 4.57
CA LEU A 43 13.05 -12.53 5.99
C LEU A 43 13.18 -11.30 6.88
N ALA A 44 13.54 -10.16 6.29
CA ALA A 44 13.86 -8.94 7.03
C ALA A 44 13.38 -7.69 6.26
N PRO A 45 13.28 -6.53 6.92
CA PRO A 45 12.85 -5.28 6.26
C PRO A 45 13.63 -4.95 5.00
N GLU A 46 14.94 -5.15 5.00
CA GLU A 46 15.83 -4.92 3.86
C GLU A 46 15.52 -5.79 2.64
N ASP A 47 14.73 -6.84 2.79
CA ASP A 47 14.25 -7.69 1.69
C ASP A 47 12.97 -7.15 1.06
N THR A 48 12.22 -6.32 1.79
CA THR A 48 10.94 -5.76 1.34
C THR A 48 11.12 -4.50 0.50
N TRP A 49 10.12 -4.16 -0.31
CA TRP A 49 10.14 -2.93 -1.09
C TRP A 49 10.21 -1.68 -0.20
N TRP A 50 9.43 -1.66 0.88
CA TRP A 50 9.36 -0.52 1.79
C TRP A 50 10.63 -0.37 2.64
N GLY A 51 11.23 -1.47 3.08
CA GLY A 51 12.48 -1.42 3.83
C GLY A 51 13.63 -0.84 3.00
N LYS A 52 13.73 -1.26 1.73
CA LYS A 52 14.70 -0.70 0.77
C LYS A 52 14.48 0.79 0.52
N VAL A 53 13.22 1.22 0.39
CA VAL A 53 12.87 2.64 0.23
C VAL A 53 13.28 3.44 1.47
N LEU A 54 12.97 2.95 2.67
CA LEU A 54 13.33 3.61 3.92
C LEU A 54 14.85 3.71 4.11
N GLU A 55 15.58 2.66 3.81
CA GLU A 55 17.05 2.64 3.87
C GLU A 55 17.65 3.72 2.96
N GLU A 56 17.25 3.76 1.69
CA GLU A 56 17.77 4.72 0.71
C GLU A 56 17.41 6.18 1.06
N LEU A 57 16.22 6.42 1.59
CA LEU A 57 15.77 7.74 1.99
C LEU A 57 16.27 8.17 3.39
N GLY A 58 16.86 7.25 4.16
CA GLY A 58 17.22 7.48 5.56
C GLY A 58 15.99 7.71 6.46
N GLY A 59 14.82 7.15 6.06
CA GLY A 59 13.56 7.21 6.79
C GLY A 59 13.46 6.15 7.89
N LYS A 60 12.43 6.25 8.72
CA LYS A 60 12.15 5.32 9.82
C LYS A 60 10.75 4.77 9.68
N LEU A 61 10.59 3.45 9.79
CA LEU A 61 9.25 2.86 9.90
C LEU A 61 8.62 3.28 11.24
N LEU A 62 7.41 3.82 11.19
CA LEU A 62 6.60 4.08 12.37
C LEU A 62 5.60 2.94 12.58
N VAL A 63 4.73 2.70 11.59
CA VAL A 63 3.73 1.62 11.62
C VAL A 63 3.65 0.96 10.24
N ASN A 64 3.68 -0.36 10.20
CA ASN A 64 3.28 -1.11 9.01
C ASN A 64 1.90 -1.75 9.25
N HIS A 65 0.84 -1.03 8.91
CA HIS A 65 -0.54 -1.51 9.03
C HIS A 65 -1.02 -2.19 7.74
N SER A 66 -0.18 -3.07 7.17
CA SER A 66 -0.55 -3.90 6.02
C SER A 66 -1.23 -5.19 6.49
N TRP A 67 -2.19 -5.68 5.70
CA TRP A 67 -2.99 -6.87 6.03
C TRP A 67 -3.19 -7.73 4.79
N ALA A 68 -2.75 -8.97 4.83
CA ALA A 68 -2.86 -9.92 3.71
C ALA A 68 -4.33 -10.15 3.31
N GLY A 69 -4.61 -10.05 2.01
CA GLY A 69 -5.96 -10.19 1.46
C GLY A 69 -6.87 -8.96 1.62
N SER A 70 -6.38 -7.90 2.25
CA SER A 70 -7.17 -6.69 2.52
C SER A 70 -7.50 -5.93 1.22
N THR A 71 -8.77 -5.57 1.08
CA THR A 71 -9.29 -4.64 0.06
C THR A 71 -9.33 -3.22 0.62
N VAL A 72 -9.43 -2.23 -0.26
CA VAL A 72 -9.81 -0.85 0.13
C VAL A 72 -11.29 -0.81 0.46
N CYS A 73 -12.10 -1.46 -0.37
CA CYS A 73 -13.54 -1.54 -0.23
C CYS A 73 -13.96 -2.39 0.97
N LYS A 74 -15.12 -2.04 1.55
CA LYS A 74 -15.83 -2.91 2.46
C LYS A 74 -16.42 -4.10 1.68
N LEU A 75 -16.01 -5.32 2.01
CA LEU A 75 -16.60 -6.51 1.41
C LEU A 75 -17.99 -6.79 2.02
N PRO A 76 -18.98 -7.14 1.20
CA PRO A 76 -20.31 -7.53 1.71
C PRO A 76 -20.22 -8.69 2.70
N GLY A 77 -20.89 -8.55 3.85
CA GLY A 77 -20.92 -9.59 4.88
C GLY A 77 -19.63 -9.74 5.71
N CYS A 78 -18.61 -8.91 5.47
CA CYS A 78 -17.41 -8.88 6.30
C CYS A 78 -17.63 -7.93 7.49
N GLU A 79 -17.63 -8.48 8.70
CA GLU A 79 -17.76 -7.71 9.95
C GLU A 79 -16.39 -7.21 10.46
N ILE A 80 -15.30 -7.82 9.99
CA ILE A 80 -13.94 -7.45 10.39
C ILE A 80 -13.52 -6.21 9.62
N GLU A 81 -13.11 -5.16 10.33
CA GLU A 81 -12.64 -3.90 9.72
C GLU A 81 -11.21 -4.02 9.15
N SER A 82 -10.94 -5.10 8.37
CA SER A 82 -9.67 -5.32 7.68
C SER A 82 -9.51 -4.48 6.40
N TYR A 83 -10.59 -3.86 5.91
CA TYR A 83 -10.59 -3.08 4.67
C TYR A 83 -9.97 -1.68 4.86
N GLY A 84 -9.25 -1.21 3.84
CA GLY A 84 -8.41 -0.01 3.91
C GLY A 84 -9.15 1.27 4.24
N CYS A 85 -10.43 1.43 3.80
CA CYS A 85 -11.21 2.62 4.09
C CYS A 85 -11.91 2.60 5.46
N SER A 86 -11.65 1.61 6.33
CA SER A 86 -12.20 1.58 7.68
C SER A 86 -11.60 2.68 8.58
N ASP A 87 -12.35 3.11 9.61
CA ASP A 87 -11.82 4.05 10.59
C ASP A 87 -10.72 3.41 11.44
N ALA A 88 -10.84 2.13 11.74
CA ALA A 88 -9.83 1.36 12.46
C ALA A 88 -8.48 1.41 11.76
N ARG A 89 -8.43 1.07 10.44
CA ARG A 89 -7.18 1.04 9.70
C ARG A 89 -6.59 2.42 9.42
N THR A 90 -7.43 3.37 9.00
CA THR A 90 -6.96 4.74 8.71
C THR A 90 -6.54 5.53 9.96
N GLY A 91 -7.02 5.14 11.14
CA GLY A 91 -6.65 5.75 12.43
C GLY A 91 -5.42 5.12 13.08
N ALA A 92 -5.00 3.93 12.66
CA ALA A 92 -3.95 3.15 13.31
C ALA A 92 -2.54 3.37 12.70
N LEU A 93 -2.28 4.53 12.08
CA LEU A 93 -1.00 4.83 11.43
C LEU A 93 -0.05 5.68 12.30
N SER A 94 -0.38 5.87 13.58
CA SER A 94 0.46 6.53 14.59
C SER A 94 0.85 5.54 15.70
N LEU A 95 1.95 5.80 16.39
CA LEU A 95 2.45 4.97 17.49
C LEU A 95 2.91 5.86 18.64
N ASP A 96 2.44 5.57 19.85
CA ASP A 96 2.84 6.27 21.10
C ASP A 96 2.80 7.82 21.01
N GLY A 97 1.78 8.33 20.31
CA GLY A 97 1.60 9.77 20.09
C GLY A 97 2.43 10.35 18.94
N GLN A 98 3.39 9.60 18.40
CA GLN A 98 4.12 9.99 17.20
C GLN A 98 3.24 9.79 15.97
N LYS A 99 3.09 10.84 15.15
CA LYS A 99 2.40 10.80 13.86
C LYS A 99 3.39 10.58 12.72
N PRO A 100 2.96 9.96 11.60
CA PRO A 100 3.81 9.82 10.43
C PRO A 100 4.05 11.18 9.74
N ASP A 101 5.24 11.37 9.18
CA ASP A 101 5.54 12.43 8.21
C ASP A 101 5.08 12.03 6.80
N VAL A 102 5.07 10.71 6.52
CA VAL A 102 4.67 10.14 5.24
C VAL A 102 3.78 8.92 5.47
N VAL A 103 2.66 8.85 4.76
CA VAL A 103 1.81 7.66 4.69
C VAL A 103 1.90 7.08 3.28
N MET A 104 2.41 5.85 3.18
CA MET A 104 2.45 5.09 1.93
C MET A 104 1.20 4.21 1.84
N VAL A 105 0.34 4.48 0.86
CA VAL A 105 -0.86 3.68 0.56
C VAL A 105 -0.53 2.74 -0.60
N ALA A 106 -0.45 1.44 -0.31
CA ALA A 106 -0.13 0.38 -1.27
C ALA A 106 -1.25 -0.66 -1.28
N MET A 107 -2.40 -0.29 -1.85
CA MET A 107 -3.63 -1.07 -1.85
C MET A 107 -4.38 -0.96 -3.19
N GLY A 108 -5.28 -1.90 -3.44
CA GLY A 108 -6.16 -1.93 -4.62
C GLY A 108 -6.04 -3.21 -5.44
N LEU A 109 -4.98 -4.00 -5.25
CA LEU A 109 -4.77 -5.25 -5.95
C LEU A 109 -5.85 -6.30 -5.59
N ASN A 110 -6.23 -6.39 -4.32
CA ASN A 110 -7.29 -7.29 -3.88
C ASN A 110 -8.66 -6.82 -4.38
N ASP A 111 -8.90 -5.50 -4.44
CA ASP A 111 -10.12 -4.94 -5.05
C ASP A 111 -10.25 -5.35 -6.52
N HIS A 112 -9.15 -5.27 -7.28
CA HIS A 112 -9.08 -5.80 -8.65
C HIS A 112 -9.38 -7.30 -8.69
N GLY A 113 -8.82 -8.09 -7.78
CA GLY A 113 -9.06 -9.54 -7.68
C GLY A 113 -10.51 -9.90 -7.40
N TRP A 114 -11.13 -9.21 -6.45
CA TRP A 114 -12.53 -9.34 -6.10
C TRP A 114 -13.49 -8.69 -7.11
N ARG A 115 -12.98 -8.02 -8.15
CA ARG A 115 -13.76 -7.28 -9.15
C ARG A 115 -14.70 -6.25 -8.53
N MET A 116 -14.19 -5.51 -7.51
CA MET A 116 -14.98 -4.47 -6.86
C MET A 116 -15.47 -3.45 -7.89
N PRO A 117 -16.72 -2.95 -7.77
CA PRO A 117 -17.28 -2.00 -8.73
C PRO A 117 -16.43 -0.74 -8.89
N LEU A 118 -16.42 -0.18 -10.10
CA LEU A 118 -15.74 1.08 -10.44
C LEU A 118 -16.72 2.25 -10.63
N SER A 119 -18.03 2.05 -10.42
CA SER A 119 -19.05 3.10 -10.50
C SER A 119 -18.91 4.09 -9.36
N THR A 120 -19.19 5.36 -9.65
CA THR A 120 -19.25 6.43 -8.64
C THR A 120 -20.68 6.90 -8.38
N GLU A 121 -21.60 6.67 -9.31
CA GLU A 121 -22.98 7.14 -9.22
C GLU A 121 -23.80 6.27 -8.26
N GLY A 122 -24.31 6.89 -7.19
CA GLY A 122 -25.09 6.19 -6.16
C GLY A 122 -24.33 5.11 -5.38
N ALA A 123 -23.01 5.05 -5.53
CA ALA A 123 -22.17 4.04 -4.93
C ALA A 123 -21.79 4.39 -3.48
N ASP A 124 -21.52 3.35 -2.69
CA ASP A 124 -21.04 3.42 -1.31
C ASP A 124 -19.61 2.84 -1.19
N LEU A 125 -19.19 2.50 0.02
CA LEU A 125 -17.85 1.95 0.31
C LEU A 125 -17.61 0.53 -0.27
N THR A 126 -18.56 -0.04 -0.98
CA THR A 126 -18.38 -1.28 -1.76
C THR A 126 -17.87 -1.01 -3.18
N SER A 127 -17.79 0.25 -3.59
CA SER A 127 -17.21 0.66 -4.86
C SER A 127 -15.81 1.25 -4.68
N PHE A 128 -14.86 0.82 -5.51
CA PHE A 128 -13.45 1.13 -5.34
C PHE A 128 -13.12 2.63 -5.36
N PRO A 129 -13.59 3.45 -6.35
CA PRO A 129 -13.27 4.88 -6.34
C PRO A 129 -13.84 5.61 -5.11
N VAL A 130 -15.04 5.22 -4.65
CA VAL A 130 -15.68 5.83 -3.48
C VAL A 130 -14.94 5.44 -2.20
N ALA A 131 -14.61 4.16 -2.04
CA ALA A 131 -13.86 3.67 -0.88
C ALA A 131 -12.44 4.25 -0.84
N TYR A 132 -11.75 4.34 -2.00
CA TYR A 132 -10.41 4.90 -2.09
C TYR A 132 -10.39 6.39 -1.72
N ALA A 133 -11.33 7.16 -2.24
CA ALA A 133 -11.49 8.58 -1.87
C ALA A 133 -11.77 8.76 -0.38
N ALA A 134 -12.69 7.97 0.19
CA ALA A 134 -13.01 7.99 1.62
C ALA A 134 -11.81 7.62 2.49
N MET A 135 -11.00 6.64 2.07
CA MET A 135 -9.76 6.27 2.74
C MET A 135 -8.77 7.44 2.80
N LEU A 136 -8.53 8.13 1.67
CA LEU A 136 -7.62 9.28 1.62
C LEU A 136 -8.13 10.45 2.48
N GLU A 137 -9.43 10.72 2.44
CA GLU A 137 -10.05 11.75 3.29
C GLU A 137 -9.83 11.47 4.78
N LYS A 138 -10.05 10.21 5.21
CA LYS A 138 -9.84 9.79 6.59
C LYS A 138 -8.38 9.90 7.02
N ILE A 139 -7.45 9.46 6.17
CA ILE A 139 -6.01 9.60 6.42
C ILE A 139 -5.64 11.07 6.57
N ARG A 140 -6.10 11.94 5.67
CA ARG A 140 -5.84 13.39 5.72
C ARG A 140 -6.41 14.02 6.99
N ARG A 141 -7.62 13.62 7.41
CA ARG A 141 -8.25 14.09 8.65
C ARG A 141 -7.44 13.68 9.89
N ASN A 142 -6.95 12.45 9.94
CA ASN A 142 -6.20 11.92 11.08
C ASN A 142 -4.76 12.44 11.12
N TYR A 143 -4.15 12.67 9.95
CA TYR A 143 -2.74 13.05 9.79
C TYR A 143 -2.61 14.22 8.80
N PRO A 144 -3.08 15.43 9.18
CA PRO A 144 -3.17 16.58 8.24
C PRO A 144 -1.82 17.03 7.70
N GLU A 145 -0.74 16.84 8.46
CA GLU A 145 0.62 17.26 8.09
C GLU A 145 1.39 16.19 7.28
N ALA A 146 0.86 14.96 7.19
CA ALA A 146 1.54 13.89 6.49
C ALA A 146 1.50 14.06 4.96
N GLU A 147 2.61 13.81 4.30
CA GLU A 147 2.61 13.59 2.85
C GLU A 147 1.99 12.20 2.59
N ILE A 148 1.00 12.12 1.70
CA ILE A 148 0.37 10.84 1.35
C ILE A 148 0.87 10.42 -0.03
N TRP A 149 1.45 9.21 -0.11
CA TRP A 149 1.90 8.58 -1.34
C TRP A 149 0.91 7.49 -1.73
N CYS A 150 0.25 7.66 -2.86
CA CYS A 150 -0.66 6.67 -3.43
C CYS A 150 0.10 5.84 -4.46
N LEU A 151 0.42 4.60 -4.12
CA LEU A 151 1.06 3.68 -5.03
C LEU A 151 0.00 2.99 -5.89
N THR A 152 0.22 2.91 -7.20
CA THR A 152 -0.48 1.91 -8.00
C THR A 152 0.01 0.52 -7.58
N PHE A 153 -0.78 -0.53 -7.77
CA PHE A 153 -0.25 -1.87 -7.52
C PHE A 153 0.69 -2.31 -8.66
N PRO A 154 1.65 -3.23 -8.40
CA PRO A 154 2.68 -3.58 -9.38
C PRO A 154 2.08 -4.30 -10.60
N HIS A 155 2.77 -4.21 -11.74
CA HIS A 155 2.46 -5.01 -12.91
C HIS A 155 2.94 -6.45 -12.67
N ILE A 156 2.00 -7.33 -12.42
CA ILE A 156 2.20 -8.75 -12.13
C ILE A 156 1.23 -9.58 -13.00
N PRO A 157 1.50 -10.88 -13.25
CA PRO A 157 0.64 -11.71 -14.09
C PRO A 157 -0.82 -11.70 -13.66
N TYR A 158 -1.09 -11.80 -12.36
CA TYR A 158 -2.44 -11.77 -11.79
C TYR A 158 -3.22 -10.48 -12.11
N ALA A 159 -2.56 -9.35 -12.26
CA ALA A 159 -3.17 -8.05 -12.52
C ALA A 159 -3.06 -7.60 -13.98
N ALA A 160 -2.56 -8.42 -14.90
CA ALA A 160 -2.35 -8.04 -16.30
C ALA A 160 -3.64 -7.67 -17.04
N GLU A 161 -4.77 -8.27 -16.64
CA GLU A 161 -6.07 -7.95 -17.22
C GLU A 161 -6.87 -7.00 -16.34
N ARG A 162 -7.64 -6.10 -16.93
CA ARG A 162 -8.61 -5.19 -16.25
C ARG A 162 -8.02 -4.24 -15.19
N ALA A 163 -6.70 -4.15 -15.07
CA ALA A 163 -6.07 -3.29 -14.07
C ALA A 163 -6.29 -1.79 -14.34
N ALA A 164 -6.44 -1.39 -15.61
CA ALA A 164 -6.48 0.01 -16.03
C ALA A 164 -7.50 0.86 -15.26
N GLY A 165 -8.74 0.42 -15.13
CA GLY A 165 -9.79 1.17 -14.44
C GLY A 165 -9.50 1.40 -12.94
N TYR A 166 -8.82 0.45 -12.27
CA TYR A 166 -8.40 0.62 -10.88
C TYR A 166 -7.25 1.63 -10.77
N HIS A 167 -6.29 1.59 -11.69
CA HIS A 167 -5.21 2.58 -11.72
C HIS A 167 -5.74 3.98 -12.01
N GLU A 168 -6.64 4.12 -12.99
CA GLU A 168 -7.31 5.39 -13.29
C GLU A 168 -8.05 5.94 -12.06
N ALA A 169 -8.73 5.08 -11.30
CA ALA A 169 -9.39 5.48 -10.06
C ALA A 169 -8.39 5.93 -8.99
N ILE A 170 -7.25 5.23 -8.83
CA ILE A 170 -6.17 5.65 -7.91
C ILE A 170 -5.64 7.04 -8.32
N TYR A 171 -5.34 7.26 -9.61
CA TYR A 171 -4.89 8.56 -10.12
C TYR A 171 -5.88 9.67 -9.83
N ALA A 172 -7.15 9.49 -10.21
CA ALA A 172 -8.18 10.49 -10.04
C ALA A 172 -8.40 10.84 -8.56
N CYS A 173 -8.43 9.84 -7.67
CA CYS A 173 -8.60 10.06 -6.23
C CYS A 173 -7.37 10.75 -5.61
N ALA A 174 -6.16 10.32 -5.97
CA ALA A 174 -4.92 10.90 -5.47
C ALA A 174 -4.75 12.36 -5.90
N GLU A 175 -5.01 12.68 -7.17
CA GLU A 175 -4.95 14.03 -7.70
C GLU A 175 -5.95 14.95 -6.97
N LYS A 176 -7.21 14.52 -6.87
CA LYS A 176 -8.27 15.27 -6.16
C LYS A 176 -7.94 15.52 -4.69
N ALA A 177 -7.27 14.56 -4.02
CA ALA A 177 -6.88 14.68 -2.61
C ALA A 177 -5.53 15.41 -2.41
N GLY A 178 -4.87 15.86 -3.48
CA GLY A 178 -3.54 16.48 -3.40
C GLY A 178 -2.47 15.53 -2.87
N CYS A 179 -2.58 14.24 -3.18
CA CYS A 179 -1.62 13.22 -2.80
C CYS A 179 -0.55 13.03 -3.87
N ARG A 180 0.62 12.51 -3.49
CA ARG A 180 1.64 12.11 -4.45
C ARG A 180 1.25 10.78 -5.10
N ILE A 181 1.25 10.75 -6.42
CA ILE A 181 1.09 9.52 -7.19
C ILE A 181 2.45 8.86 -7.37
N VAL A 182 2.53 7.57 -7.05
CA VAL A 182 3.70 6.71 -7.24
C VAL A 182 3.29 5.58 -8.18
N ASP A 183 3.53 5.80 -9.48
CA ASP A 183 3.17 4.84 -10.52
C ASP A 183 4.23 3.72 -10.60
N ILE A 184 3.90 2.58 -10.01
CA ILE A 184 4.73 1.37 -10.06
C ILE A 184 4.21 0.34 -11.07
N TYR A 185 3.02 0.54 -11.65
CA TYR A 185 2.46 -0.35 -12.68
C TYR A 185 3.11 -0.14 -14.06
N ARG A 186 3.70 1.02 -14.31
CA ARG A 186 4.27 1.40 -15.63
C ARG A 186 5.49 0.59 -16.09
N ALA A 187 6.09 -0.20 -15.20
CA ALA A 187 7.25 -1.01 -15.51
C ALA A 187 6.85 -2.36 -16.11
N ASP A 188 7.86 -3.10 -16.57
CA ASP A 188 7.71 -4.50 -16.95
C ASP A 188 7.16 -5.33 -15.78
N ILE A 189 6.63 -6.52 -16.10
CA ILE A 189 6.09 -7.44 -15.10
C ILE A 189 7.12 -7.72 -14.01
N VAL A 190 6.70 -7.49 -12.77
CA VAL A 190 7.50 -7.74 -11.58
C VAL A 190 7.62 -9.23 -11.32
N ASP A 191 8.82 -9.68 -10.97
CA ASP A 191 9.09 -11.09 -10.63
C ASP A 191 8.33 -11.54 -9.38
N THR A 192 7.61 -12.67 -9.47
CA THR A 192 6.70 -13.15 -8.43
C THR A 192 6.95 -14.62 -8.08
N LEU A 193 6.49 -15.02 -6.86
CA LEU A 193 6.55 -16.38 -6.34
C LEU A 193 5.41 -17.28 -6.88
N ASP A 194 4.25 -16.67 -7.11
CA ASP A 194 2.96 -17.33 -7.34
C ASP A 194 2.05 -16.53 -8.27
N ASP A 195 2.63 -15.81 -9.24
CA ASP A 195 1.97 -14.88 -10.16
C ASP A 195 1.37 -13.63 -9.49
N LEU A 196 1.45 -13.52 -8.16
CA LEU A 196 0.85 -12.46 -7.35
C LEU A 196 1.87 -11.77 -6.44
N HIS A 197 2.59 -12.54 -5.60
CA HIS A 197 3.45 -12.00 -4.56
C HIS A 197 4.89 -11.87 -5.05
N PRO A 198 5.48 -10.66 -4.99
CA PRO A 198 6.84 -10.42 -5.46
C PRO A 198 7.89 -11.26 -4.73
N THR A 199 8.88 -11.74 -5.51
CA THR A 199 10.13 -12.27 -4.96
C THR A 199 10.99 -11.13 -4.40
N ARG A 200 12.15 -11.44 -3.77
CA ARG A 200 13.15 -10.42 -3.39
C ARG A 200 13.54 -9.53 -4.58
N ARG A 201 13.69 -10.10 -5.78
CA ARG A 201 13.96 -9.35 -7.02
C ARG A 201 12.77 -8.45 -7.38
N GLY A 202 11.55 -8.95 -7.26
CA GLY A 202 10.34 -8.16 -7.46
C GLY A 202 10.24 -7.00 -6.47
N MET A 203 10.55 -7.23 -5.20
CA MET A 203 10.61 -6.18 -4.16
C MET A 203 11.65 -5.11 -4.51
N GLN A 204 12.82 -5.52 -5.03
CA GLN A 204 13.86 -4.58 -5.48
C GLN A 204 13.36 -3.70 -6.64
N THR A 205 12.64 -4.29 -7.60
CA THR A 205 12.04 -3.55 -8.73
C THR A 205 11.03 -2.52 -8.23
N ILE A 206 10.11 -2.92 -7.34
CA ILE A 206 9.11 -2.01 -6.75
C ILE A 206 9.81 -0.86 -6.02
N ALA A 207 10.81 -1.16 -5.19
CA ALA A 207 11.55 -0.13 -4.46
C ALA A 207 12.21 0.90 -5.40
N GLY A 208 12.84 0.43 -6.49
CA GLY A 208 13.43 1.30 -7.51
C GLY A 208 12.42 2.25 -8.13
N LEU A 209 11.22 1.74 -8.48
CA LEU A 209 10.14 2.56 -9.05
C LEU A 209 9.61 3.61 -8.08
N VAL A 210 9.47 3.24 -6.79
CA VAL A 210 9.08 4.20 -5.73
C VAL A 210 10.13 5.29 -5.61
N LEU A 211 11.41 4.94 -5.52
CA LEU A 211 12.50 5.90 -5.40
C LEU A 211 12.59 6.84 -6.61
N GLU A 212 12.41 6.32 -7.83
CA GLU A 212 12.34 7.16 -9.03
C GLU A 212 11.17 8.15 -9.01
N ALA A 213 9.99 7.69 -8.56
CA ALA A 213 8.80 8.54 -8.50
C ALA A 213 8.95 9.67 -7.49
N VAL A 214 9.60 9.41 -6.34
CA VAL A 214 9.80 10.43 -5.30
C VAL A 214 11.01 11.32 -5.56
N ALA A 215 11.93 10.93 -6.44
CA ALA A 215 13.05 11.75 -6.88
C ALA A 215 12.62 12.87 -7.86
N LYS A 216 11.52 12.65 -8.58
CA LYS A 216 10.92 13.66 -9.48
C LYS A 216 10.18 14.71 -8.65
N LYS A 217 10.51 15.99 -8.87
CA LYS A 217 9.86 17.14 -8.21
C LYS A 217 8.46 17.37 -8.77
#